data_010e7f83f5d7268d65168558cbc60c77
#
_entry.id   010e7f83f5d7268d65168558cbc60c77
#
_cell.length_a   1.000
_cell.length_b   1.000
_cell.length_c   1.000
_cell.angle_alpha   90.00
_cell.angle_beta   90.00
_cell.angle_gamma   90.00
#
_symmetry.space_group_name_H-M   'P 1'
#
loop_
_entity.id
_entity.type
_entity.pdbx_description
1 polymer ?
#
loop_
_entity_poly.entity_id
_entity_poly.type
_entity_poly.pdbx_seq_one_letter_code
_entity_poly.pdbx_strand_id
1 'polypeptide(L)'
;MITLSSENKKKQTVKAMLIKAKNMVPKGSDSKASTDPTAEQEEGDGLISPPYPLEELARFRETSSALSAMVDAYKTNIAGFGYKLYYNVDINSDDIDEAIKEKAKQEWVVADNFYKYCNFDSSFCEILQKVIDDREYMGFGCMEVITDGKGRTAGFEYVPAHTIRISKIHPDPQPVTLETVDENGKTTKIIFQKCFRRYCQKIEGTNTTIWFKEFGDPRRMDKNTGKFEIEFDSEGNPIKTDISPEDEASSLLVFNIPAPYTVYGLPRWLGNMMNIQGTRRAEELNYRYFQKGRHTPLAIIVNNGTLTDSSLDVLQGYVNDIQGVEGAFGYLVLEGAGFDDGDPTSTSQQKVNIQIKPLLDAIQNDGLFQEYIKNNKDSLRESMRLAPIYTGASKDYTRATADVARAITEEQVFQPER
;
A
#
# COMPACT_ATOMS: atom_id res chain seq x y z
N MET A 1 10.16 -31.30 -35.52
CA MET A 1 11.25 -30.33 -35.63
C MET A 1 10.79 -29.19 -36.50
N ILE A 2 10.16 -28.18 -35.91
CA ILE A 2 9.73 -26.95 -36.59
C ILE A 2 10.31 -25.80 -35.79
N THR A 3 11.44 -25.30 -36.24
CA THR A 3 12.03 -24.03 -35.80
C THR A 3 11.32 -22.92 -36.54
N LEU A 4 10.39 -22.28 -35.85
CA LEU A 4 9.83 -20.99 -36.33
C LEU A 4 10.71 -19.89 -35.77
N SER A 5 11.39 -19.19 -36.69
CA SER A 5 12.32 -18.10 -36.40
C SER A 5 11.63 -16.98 -35.67
N SER A 6 12.19 -16.60 -34.52
CA SER A 6 11.77 -15.48 -33.67
C SER A 6 11.92 -14.09 -34.31
N GLU A 7 12.61 -14.00 -35.44
CA GLU A 7 12.90 -12.72 -36.14
C GLU A 7 11.68 -12.05 -36.78
N ASN A 8 10.70 -12.82 -37.28
CA ASN A 8 9.54 -12.23 -37.94
C ASN A 8 8.52 -11.57 -36.99
N LYS A 9 8.48 -11.97 -35.70
CA LYS A 9 7.58 -11.34 -34.73
C LYS A 9 8.09 -9.98 -34.23
N LYS A 10 9.41 -9.80 -34.09
CA LYS A 10 10.01 -8.52 -33.67
C LYS A 10 9.80 -7.42 -34.71
N LYS A 11 9.96 -7.73 -36.01
CA LYS A 11 9.77 -6.76 -37.09
C LYS A 11 8.35 -6.21 -37.21
N GLN A 12 7.32 -7.03 -36.93
CA GLN A 12 5.92 -6.58 -36.99
C GLN A 12 5.55 -5.67 -35.81
N THR A 13 6.10 -5.92 -34.62
CA THR A 13 5.81 -5.12 -33.42
C THR A 13 6.42 -3.73 -33.52
N VAL A 14 7.64 -3.62 -34.02
CA VAL A 14 8.32 -2.31 -34.23
C VAL A 14 7.63 -1.47 -35.32
N LYS A 15 7.16 -2.08 -36.42
CA LYS A 15 6.38 -1.36 -37.44
C LYS A 15 5.03 -0.82 -36.91
N ALA A 16 4.37 -1.58 -36.03
CA ALA A 16 3.11 -1.13 -35.43
C ALA A 16 3.31 0.05 -34.46
N MET A 17 4.41 0.08 -33.68
CA MET A 17 4.77 1.20 -32.82
C MET A 17 5.13 2.46 -33.62
N LEU A 18 5.90 2.32 -34.68
CA LEU A 18 6.26 3.46 -35.56
C LEU A 18 5.04 4.09 -36.27
N ILE A 19 4.06 3.26 -36.67
CA ILE A 19 2.80 3.74 -37.28
C ILE A 19 1.95 4.50 -36.24
N LYS A 20 1.88 4.03 -34.98
CA LYS A 20 1.20 4.76 -33.90
C LYS A 20 1.87 6.10 -33.59
N ALA A 21 3.18 6.15 -33.52
CA ALA A 21 3.91 7.39 -33.26
C ALA A 21 3.75 8.41 -34.37
N LYS A 22 3.68 7.97 -35.64
CA LYS A 22 3.49 8.87 -36.81
C LYS A 22 2.09 9.47 -36.89
N ASN A 23 1.08 8.82 -36.35
CA ASN A 23 -0.31 9.29 -36.35
C ASN A 23 -0.67 10.13 -35.10
N MET A 24 0.26 10.30 -34.16
CA MET A 24 0.07 11.14 -33.00
C MET A 24 0.62 12.56 -33.12
N VAL A 25 0.56 13.16 -34.30
CA VAL A 25 0.64 14.60 -34.40
C VAL A 25 -0.76 15.13 -34.01
N PRO A 26 -0.93 15.80 -32.88
CA PRO A 26 -2.22 16.33 -32.48
C PRO A 26 -2.56 17.45 -33.47
N LYS A 27 -3.42 17.19 -34.42
CA LYS A 27 -4.29 18.24 -34.94
C LYS A 27 -5.19 18.61 -33.76
N GLY A 28 -5.14 19.89 -33.34
CA GLY A 28 -5.97 20.39 -32.27
C GLY A 28 -7.43 20.03 -32.50
N SER A 29 -7.85 18.97 -31.88
CA SER A 29 -9.23 18.66 -31.63
C SER A 29 -9.39 18.72 -30.14
N ASP A 30 -10.32 19.49 -29.63
CA ASP A 30 -10.77 19.53 -28.28
C ASP A 30 -11.25 18.11 -27.85
N SER A 31 -10.29 17.24 -27.58
CA SER A 31 -10.59 15.95 -27.02
C SER A 31 -10.94 16.16 -25.55
N LYS A 32 -12.21 15.91 -25.18
CA LYS A 32 -12.67 15.89 -23.79
C LYS A 32 -11.86 14.92 -22.90
N ALA A 33 -10.96 14.13 -23.47
CA ALA A 33 -10.06 13.23 -22.76
C ALA A 33 -8.95 13.95 -22.00
N SER A 34 -8.76 15.27 -22.15
CA SER A 34 -7.81 16.06 -21.38
C SER A 34 -8.40 16.65 -20.09
N THR A 35 -9.69 16.46 -19.82
CA THR A 35 -10.32 16.94 -18.60
C THR A 35 -9.92 16.01 -17.46
N ASP A 36 -9.22 16.53 -16.46
CA ASP A 36 -8.87 15.81 -15.25
C ASP A 36 -10.17 15.35 -14.56
N PRO A 37 -10.44 14.04 -14.43
CA PRO A 37 -11.69 13.54 -13.87
C PRO A 37 -11.87 13.90 -12.37
N THR A 38 -10.83 14.43 -11.73
CA THR A 38 -10.82 14.78 -10.31
C THR A 38 -10.79 16.29 -10.07
N ALA A 39 -11.02 17.09 -11.10
CA ALA A 39 -10.98 18.56 -11.03
C ALA A 39 -11.96 19.16 -9.99
N GLU A 40 -13.00 18.43 -9.59
CA GLU A 40 -14.02 18.87 -8.64
C GLU A 40 -13.62 18.68 -7.16
N GLN A 41 -12.52 17.97 -6.86
CA GLN A 41 -12.07 17.66 -5.50
C GLN A 41 -10.93 18.58 -5.03
N GLU A 42 -11.04 19.88 -5.25
CA GLU A 42 -9.98 20.83 -4.94
C GLU A 42 -9.94 21.22 -3.45
N GLU A 43 -8.77 21.11 -2.84
CA GLU A 43 -8.48 21.48 -1.45
C GLU A 43 -7.77 22.86 -1.32
N GLY A 44 -7.87 23.73 -2.28
CA GLY A 44 -7.09 24.98 -2.37
C GLY A 44 -5.71 24.80 -3.02
N ASP A 45 -5.13 25.88 -3.50
CA ASP A 45 -3.84 25.91 -4.23
C ASP A 45 -3.76 24.97 -5.44
N GLY A 46 -4.91 24.55 -5.99
CA GLY A 46 -4.97 23.58 -7.08
C GLY A 46 -4.63 22.15 -6.67
N LEU A 47 -4.60 21.84 -5.37
CA LEU A 47 -4.36 20.51 -4.85
C LEU A 47 -5.66 19.69 -4.83
N ILE A 48 -5.55 18.41 -5.06
CA ILE A 48 -6.66 17.45 -5.07
C ILE A 48 -6.64 16.70 -3.75
N SER A 49 -7.79 16.64 -3.06
CA SER A 49 -7.94 15.86 -1.84
C SER A 49 -7.79 14.36 -2.11
N PRO A 50 -7.01 13.63 -1.31
CA PRO A 50 -6.96 12.18 -1.43
C PRO A 50 -8.34 11.56 -1.10
N PRO A 51 -8.75 10.46 -1.79
CA PRO A 51 -10.05 9.83 -1.58
C PRO A 51 -10.19 9.14 -0.21
N TYR A 52 -9.07 8.92 0.47
CA TYR A 52 -8.98 8.31 1.79
C TYR A 52 -7.93 9.02 2.64
N PRO A 53 -8.06 9.03 3.98
CA PRO A 53 -7.05 9.60 4.87
C PRO A 53 -5.77 8.74 4.80
N LEU A 54 -4.74 9.29 4.17
CA LEU A 54 -3.49 8.58 3.87
C LEU A 54 -2.76 8.10 5.12
N GLU A 55 -2.82 8.89 6.20
CA GLU A 55 -2.21 8.52 7.47
C GLU A 55 -2.88 7.30 8.11
N GLU A 56 -4.21 7.20 8.03
CA GLU A 56 -4.93 6.03 8.54
C GLU A 56 -4.55 4.79 7.74
N LEU A 57 -4.41 4.92 6.40
CA LEU A 57 -3.97 3.81 5.56
C LEU A 57 -2.55 3.36 5.93
N ALA A 58 -1.62 4.30 6.17
CA ALA A 58 -0.26 3.98 6.59
C ALA A 58 -0.22 3.24 7.94
N ARG A 59 -1.12 3.58 8.88
CA ARG A 59 -1.21 2.92 10.20
C ARG A 59 -1.76 1.50 10.17
N PHE A 60 -2.33 1.03 9.07
CA PHE A 60 -2.70 -0.39 8.95
C PHE A 60 -1.51 -1.33 9.06
N ARG A 61 -0.29 -0.85 8.86
CA ARG A 61 0.95 -1.57 9.17
C ARG A 61 0.98 -2.04 10.63
N GLU A 62 0.53 -1.21 11.56
CA GLU A 62 0.56 -1.49 13.00
C GLU A 62 -0.60 -2.37 13.45
N THR A 63 -1.70 -2.37 12.69
CA THR A 63 -2.95 -3.02 13.10
C THR A 63 -3.15 -4.41 12.53
N SER A 64 -2.46 -4.77 11.44
CA SER A 64 -2.63 -6.05 10.75
C SER A 64 -1.33 -6.73 10.38
N SER A 65 -0.94 -7.73 11.16
CA SER A 65 0.24 -8.56 10.87
C SER A 65 0.12 -9.33 9.55
N ALA A 66 -1.11 -9.73 9.17
CA ALA A 66 -1.35 -10.41 7.91
C ALA A 66 -1.09 -9.51 6.70
N LEU A 67 -1.58 -8.24 6.75
CA LEU A 67 -1.31 -7.26 5.71
C LEU A 67 0.18 -6.94 5.62
N SER A 68 0.85 -6.72 6.77
CA SER A 68 2.29 -6.46 6.81
C SER A 68 3.09 -7.57 6.14
N ALA A 69 2.78 -8.84 6.43
CA ALA A 69 3.46 -9.96 5.80
C ALA A 69 3.30 -10.00 4.27
N MET A 70 2.12 -9.59 3.76
CA MET A 70 1.86 -9.53 2.33
C MET A 70 2.60 -8.36 1.65
N VAL A 71 2.62 -7.19 2.30
CA VAL A 71 3.38 -6.03 1.82
C VAL A 71 4.88 -6.31 1.84
N ASP A 72 5.37 -6.97 2.88
CA ASP A 72 6.77 -7.41 2.94
C ASP A 72 7.13 -8.40 1.83
N ALA A 73 6.19 -9.27 1.43
CA ALA A 73 6.39 -10.14 0.28
C ALA A 73 6.55 -9.35 -1.02
N TYR A 74 5.72 -8.31 -1.26
CA TYR A 74 5.87 -7.40 -2.40
C TYR A 74 7.21 -6.67 -2.37
N LYS A 75 7.50 -6.01 -1.27
CA LYS A 75 8.74 -5.25 -1.07
C LYS A 75 9.99 -6.09 -1.32
N THR A 76 10.02 -7.29 -0.76
CA THR A 76 11.17 -8.19 -0.89
C THR A 76 11.31 -8.72 -2.32
N ASN A 77 10.21 -9.14 -2.95
CA ASN A 77 10.29 -9.76 -4.27
C ASN A 77 10.43 -8.73 -5.40
N ILE A 78 10.00 -7.49 -5.23
CA ILE A 78 10.17 -6.43 -6.25
C ILE A 78 11.54 -5.75 -6.13
N ALA A 79 11.94 -5.31 -4.93
CA ALA A 79 13.15 -4.51 -4.73
C ALA A 79 14.19 -5.15 -3.81
N GLY A 80 13.86 -6.25 -3.09
CA GLY A 80 14.75 -6.81 -2.06
C GLY A 80 15.95 -7.59 -2.60
N PHE A 81 15.89 -8.07 -3.84
CA PHE A 81 17.00 -8.85 -4.45
C PHE A 81 18.06 -8.00 -5.13
N GLY A 82 17.96 -6.68 -5.00
CA GLY A 82 18.90 -5.76 -5.62
C GLY A 82 18.58 -5.45 -7.09
N TYR A 83 19.48 -4.77 -7.74
CA TYR A 83 19.40 -4.42 -9.15
C TYR A 83 20.58 -5.03 -9.93
N LYS A 84 20.40 -5.19 -11.24
CA LYS A 84 21.46 -5.60 -12.15
C LYS A 84 21.50 -4.66 -13.33
N LEU A 85 22.68 -4.17 -13.65
CA LEU A 85 22.92 -3.39 -14.84
C LEU A 85 23.27 -4.33 -16.00
N TYR A 86 22.61 -4.14 -17.11
CA TYR A 86 22.87 -4.87 -18.35
C TYR A 86 23.38 -3.91 -19.40
N TYR A 87 24.30 -4.40 -20.22
CA TYR A 87 24.69 -3.65 -21.39
C TYR A 87 23.56 -3.67 -22.43
N ASN A 88 23.31 -2.54 -23.05
CA ASN A 88 22.31 -2.44 -24.12
C ASN A 88 22.85 -2.97 -25.46
N VAL A 89 24.11 -3.31 -25.51
CA VAL A 89 24.82 -3.91 -26.66
C VAL A 89 25.42 -5.25 -26.27
N ASP A 90 25.47 -6.19 -27.19
CA ASP A 90 26.14 -7.47 -26.94
C ASP A 90 27.67 -7.30 -27.03
N ILE A 91 28.28 -7.16 -25.85
CA ILE A 91 29.76 -6.96 -25.74
C ILE A 91 30.54 -8.14 -26.30
N ASN A 92 29.95 -9.33 -26.35
CA ASN A 92 30.64 -10.55 -26.85
C ASN A 92 30.46 -10.75 -28.35
N SER A 93 29.69 -9.94 -29.04
CA SER A 93 29.50 -10.01 -30.47
C SER A 93 30.74 -9.43 -31.20
N ASP A 94 31.25 -10.14 -32.21
CA ASP A 94 32.35 -9.68 -33.05
C ASP A 94 31.88 -8.60 -34.06
N ASP A 95 30.59 -8.44 -34.26
CA ASP A 95 30.02 -7.51 -35.22
C ASP A 95 29.93 -6.05 -34.71
N ILE A 96 30.26 -5.82 -33.43
CA ILE A 96 30.19 -4.49 -32.80
C ILE A 96 31.60 -3.88 -32.72
N ASP A 97 31.69 -2.61 -33.11
CA ASP A 97 32.92 -1.82 -33.05
C ASP A 97 33.48 -1.78 -31.60
N GLU A 98 34.80 -2.01 -31.48
CA GLU A 98 35.48 -2.00 -30.18
C GLU A 98 35.36 -0.66 -29.45
N ALA A 99 35.22 0.45 -30.16
CA ALA A 99 35.00 1.77 -29.59
C ALA A 99 33.62 1.85 -28.91
N ILE A 100 32.58 1.19 -29.45
CA ILE A 100 31.25 1.11 -28.85
C ILE A 100 31.28 0.24 -27.60
N LYS A 101 31.97 -0.88 -27.64
CA LYS A 101 32.14 -1.76 -26.48
C LYS A 101 32.83 -1.05 -25.31
N GLU A 102 33.90 -0.31 -25.60
CA GLU A 102 34.64 0.43 -24.58
C GLU A 102 33.82 1.55 -23.98
N LYS A 103 33.04 2.28 -24.79
CA LYS A 103 32.09 3.29 -24.32
C LYS A 103 31.01 2.67 -23.43
N ALA A 104 30.45 1.53 -23.82
CA ALA A 104 29.45 0.81 -23.01
C ALA A 104 30.01 0.38 -21.65
N LYS A 105 31.27 -0.09 -21.59
CA LYS A 105 31.92 -0.41 -20.31
C LYS A 105 32.10 0.82 -19.44
N GLN A 106 32.50 1.96 -20.00
CA GLN A 106 32.66 3.21 -19.26
C GLN A 106 31.32 3.70 -18.73
N GLU A 107 30.25 3.69 -19.54
CA GLU A 107 28.90 4.06 -19.12
C GLU A 107 28.39 3.13 -18.02
N TRP A 108 28.69 1.83 -18.11
CA TRP A 108 28.31 0.87 -17.08
C TRP A 108 28.97 1.18 -15.74
N VAL A 109 30.25 1.50 -15.72
CA VAL A 109 31.00 1.87 -14.51
C VAL A 109 30.42 3.14 -13.88
N VAL A 110 30.08 4.14 -14.70
CA VAL A 110 29.47 5.39 -14.24
C VAL A 110 28.10 5.11 -13.61
N ALA A 111 27.27 4.30 -14.28
CA ALA A 111 25.95 3.92 -13.78
C ALA A 111 26.06 3.09 -12.47
N ASP A 112 26.94 2.10 -12.41
CA ASP A 112 27.15 1.28 -11.22
C ASP A 112 27.58 2.12 -10.00
N ASN A 113 28.54 3.04 -10.22
CA ASN A 113 28.96 3.98 -9.18
C ASN A 113 27.81 4.90 -8.75
N PHE A 114 27.01 5.40 -9.70
CA PHE A 114 25.85 6.24 -9.38
C PHE A 114 24.87 5.50 -8.49
N TYR A 115 24.44 4.28 -8.83
CA TYR A 115 23.48 3.53 -8.02
C TYR A 115 24.03 3.08 -6.67
N LYS A 116 25.36 2.87 -6.56
CA LYS A 116 26.02 2.56 -5.27
C LYS A 116 26.03 3.75 -4.32
N TYR A 117 26.13 4.96 -4.85
CA TYR A 117 26.32 6.18 -4.08
C TYR A 117 25.24 7.23 -4.33
N CYS A 118 24.05 6.80 -4.77
CA CYS A 118 22.95 7.70 -5.08
C CYS A 118 22.32 8.37 -3.86
N ASN A 119 22.62 7.87 -2.66
CA ASN A 119 22.19 8.44 -1.40
C ASN A 119 23.26 8.21 -0.34
N PHE A 120 23.36 9.09 0.63
CA PHE A 120 24.38 9.03 1.68
C PHE A 120 24.02 8.01 2.77
N ASP A 121 22.74 7.95 3.14
CA ASP A 121 22.26 7.18 4.31
C ASP A 121 21.65 5.83 3.94
N SER A 122 21.10 5.71 2.73
CA SER A 122 20.36 4.53 2.29
C SER A 122 20.84 4.02 0.94
N SER A 123 20.86 2.72 0.76
CA SER A 123 21.08 2.12 -0.55
C SER A 123 19.90 2.36 -1.48
N PHE A 124 20.12 2.34 -2.80
CA PHE A 124 19.03 2.45 -3.78
C PHE A 124 17.92 1.42 -3.57
N CYS A 125 18.28 0.20 -3.19
CA CYS A 125 17.30 -0.85 -2.89
C CYS A 125 16.46 -0.54 -1.66
N GLU A 126 17.05 0.04 -0.62
CA GLU A 126 16.29 0.46 0.58
C GLU A 126 15.33 1.60 0.28
N ILE A 127 15.74 2.56 -0.56
CA ILE A 127 14.85 3.63 -1.02
C ILE A 127 13.66 3.04 -1.78
N LEU A 128 13.92 2.15 -2.75
CA LEU A 128 12.85 1.48 -3.50
C LEU A 128 11.93 0.64 -2.60
N GLN A 129 12.50 -0.06 -1.60
CA GLN A 129 11.70 -0.83 -0.65
C GLN A 129 10.76 0.07 0.15
N LYS A 130 11.19 1.26 0.59
CA LYS A 130 10.36 2.23 1.28
C LYS A 130 9.24 2.77 0.36
N VAL A 131 9.57 3.04 -0.90
CA VAL A 131 8.62 3.52 -1.92
C VAL A 131 7.55 2.46 -2.22
N ILE A 132 7.95 1.20 -2.38
CA ILE A 132 7.02 0.08 -2.62
C ILE A 132 6.16 -0.16 -1.39
N ASP A 133 6.72 -0.06 -0.20
CA ASP A 133 6.01 -0.18 1.05
C ASP A 133 4.85 0.83 1.13
N ASP A 134 5.12 2.10 0.90
CA ASP A 134 4.11 3.16 0.82
C ASP A 134 3.09 2.89 -0.29
N ARG A 135 3.54 2.47 -1.47
CA ARG A 135 2.68 2.16 -2.60
C ARG A 135 1.66 1.06 -2.27
N GLU A 136 2.08 0.01 -1.60
CA GLU A 136 1.17 -1.08 -1.26
C GLU A 136 0.22 -0.72 -0.11
N TYR A 137 0.64 0.15 0.85
CA TYR A 137 -0.25 0.61 1.92
C TYR A 137 -1.22 1.71 1.48
N MET A 138 -0.77 2.68 0.69
CA MET A 138 -1.54 3.88 0.36
C MET A 138 -1.96 3.98 -1.11
N GLY A 139 -1.48 3.04 -1.96
CA GLY A 139 -1.75 3.02 -3.39
C GLY A 139 -0.73 3.80 -4.22
N PHE A 140 0.14 4.59 -3.62
CA PHE A 140 1.23 5.27 -4.31
C PHE A 140 2.44 5.44 -3.38
N GLY A 141 3.62 5.53 -3.97
CA GLY A 141 4.89 5.79 -3.29
C GLY A 141 5.67 6.85 -4.04
N CYS A 142 6.53 7.60 -3.34
CA CYS A 142 7.21 8.75 -3.89
C CYS A 142 8.72 8.66 -3.71
N MET A 143 9.45 9.06 -4.74
CA MET A 143 10.91 9.15 -4.74
C MET A 143 11.33 10.49 -5.34
N GLU A 144 12.08 11.27 -4.59
CA GLU A 144 12.68 12.51 -5.06
C GLU A 144 13.91 12.23 -5.92
N VAL A 145 14.03 12.97 -7.00
CA VAL A 145 15.20 12.95 -7.88
C VAL A 145 15.96 14.26 -7.67
N ILE A 146 17.08 14.14 -6.99
CA ILE A 146 17.97 15.27 -6.72
C ILE A 146 18.84 15.51 -7.95
N THR A 147 18.95 16.77 -8.37
CA THR A 147 19.76 17.18 -9.51
C THR A 147 20.97 17.98 -9.07
N ASP A 148 22.08 17.85 -9.81
CA ASP A 148 23.26 18.70 -9.65
C ASP A 148 23.02 20.09 -10.29
N GLY A 149 23.92 21.04 -10.05
CA GLY A 149 23.85 22.39 -10.63
C GLY A 149 23.92 22.45 -12.16
N LYS A 150 24.07 21.30 -12.84
CA LYS A 150 23.99 21.17 -14.30
C LYS A 150 22.69 20.48 -14.77
N GLY A 151 21.76 20.21 -13.85
CA GLY A 151 20.50 19.54 -14.15
C GLY A 151 20.60 18.02 -14.36
N ARG A 152 21.75 17.40 -14.02
CA ARG A 152 21.90 15.94 -14.11
C ARG A 152 21.46 15.30 -12.80
N THR A 153 20.90 14.11 -12.85
CA THR A 153 20.54 13.34 -11.65
C THR A 153 21.79 13.10 -10.81
N ALA A 154 21.75 13.56 -9.56
CA ALA A 154 22.81 13.44 -8.57
C ALA A 154 22.50 12.39 -7.51
N GLY A 155 21.22 12.15 -7.22
CA GLY A 155 20.81 11.17 -6.22
C GLY A 155 19.32 10.95 -6.17
N PHE A 156 18.92 10.04 -5.28
CA PHE A 156 17.53 9.71 -4.98
C PHE A 156 17.29 9.80 -3.48
N GLU A 157 16.10 10.27 -3.11
CA GLU A 157 15.67 10.33 -1.72
C GLU A 157 14.23 9.78 -1.61
N TYR A 158 13.95 9.08 -0.50
CA TYR A 158 12.61 8.63 -0.21
C TYR A 158 11.78 9.78 0.37
N VAL A 159 10.58 9.96 -0.15
CA VAL A 159 9.61 10.94 0.37
C VAL A 159 8.37 10.20 0.87
N PRO A 160 7.98 10.36 2.16
CA PRO A 160 6.82 9.69 2.73
C PRO A 160 5.53 10.07 1.99
N ALA A 161 4.87 9.10 1.37
CA ALA A 161 3.73 9.36 0.49
C ALA A 161 2.52 9.96 1.23
N HIS A 162 2.29 9.65 2.52
CA HIS A 162 1.20 10.23 3.30
C HIS A 162 1.28 11.76 3.42
N THR A 163 2.48 12.33 3.30
CA THR A 163 2.69 13.79 3.35
C THR A 163 2.43 14.47 2.01
N ILE A 164 2.37 13.73 0.90
CA ILE A 164 2.26 14.28 -0.45
C ILE A 164 0.82 14.55 -0.84
N ARG A 165 0.60 15.71 -1.45
CA ARG A 165 -0.65 16.10 -2.12
C ARG A 165 -0.38 16.34 -3.60
N ILE A 166 -1.26 15.84 -4.44
CA ILE A 166 -1.14 15.89 -5.90
C ILE A 166 -1.95 17.07 -6.42
N SER A 167 -1.35 17.89 -7.30
CA SER A 167 -2.07 19.00 -7.93
C SER A 167 -2.87 18.55 -9.16
N LYS A 168 -3.78 19.42 -9.60
CA LYS A 168 -4.37 19.33 -10.93
C LYS A 168 -3.29 19.38 -12.01
N ILE A 169 -3.62 18.85 -13.19
CA ILE A 169 -2.75 18.98 -14.36
C ILE A 169 -2.61 20.47 -14.70
N HIS A 170 -1.36 20.91 -14.88
CA HIS A 170 -1.12 22.27 -15.36
C HIS A 170 -1.54 22.40 -16.82
N PRO A 171 -2.27 23.45 -17.20
CA PRO A 171 -2.86 23.56 -18.52
C PRO A 171 -1.84 23.74 -19.67
N ASP A 172 -0.63 24.25 -19.36
CA ASP A 172 0.38 24.56 -20.38
C ASP A 172 1.15 23.29 -20.78
N PRO A 173 1.01 22.83 -22.03
CA PRO A 173 1.75 21.67 -22.50
C PRO A 173 3.22 22.04 -22.73
N GLN A 174 4.11 21.20 -22.25
CA GLN A 174 5.56 21.34 -22.40
C GLN A 174 6.11 20.33 -23.40
N PRO A 175 7.07 20.70 -24.27
CA PRO A 175 7.71 19.78 -25.17
C PRO A 175 8.65 18.84 -24.42
N VAL A 176 8.40 17.53 -24.52
CA VAL A 176 9.28 16.48 -24.00
C VAL A 176 9.93 15.77 -25.19
N THR A 177 11.24 15.73 -25.21
CA THR A 177 11.99 15.06 -26.26
C THR A 177 12.36 13.64 -25.81
N LEU A 178 11.91 12.63 -26.53
CA LEU A 178 12.32 11.25 -26.38
C LEU A 178 13.33 10.92 -27.47
N GLU A 179 14.51 10.49 -27.07
CA GLU A 179 15.53 10.00 -28.00
C GLU A 179 15.41 8.47 -28.12
N THR A 180 15.18 7.99 -29.32
CA THR A 180 15.14 6.57 -29.63
C THR A 180 16.26 6.24 -30.61
N VAL A 181 16.95 5.12 -30.37
CA VAL A 181 17.97 4.60 -31.25
C VAL A 181 17.38 3.44 -32.04
N ASP A 182 17.42 3.48 -33.37
CA ASP A 182 16.98 2.39 -34.22
C ASP A 182 18.02 1.26 -34.29
N GLU A 183 17.66 0.13 -34.92
CA GLU A 183 18.53 -1.05 -35.07
C GLU A 183 19.85 -0.71 -35.84
N ASN A 184 19.89 0.40 -36.54
CA ASN A 184 21.06 0.87 -37.32
C ASN A 184 21.89 1.91 -36.55
N GLY A 185 21.64 2.12 -35.26
CA GLY A 185 22.34 3.10 -34.42
C GLY A 185 21.96 4.56 -34.70
N LYS A 186 20.93 4.81 -35.53
CA LYS A 186 20.48 6.18 -35.83
C LYS A 186 19.58 6.69 -34.73
N THR A 187 19.98 7.78 -34.10
CA THR A 187 19.17 8.47 -33.10
C THR A 187 18.04 9.25 -33.76
N THR A 188 16.81 8.95 -33.37
CA THR A 188 15.61 9.71 -33.78
C THR A 188 15.04 10.41 -32.57
N LYS A 189 14.81 11.73 -32.70
CA LYS A 189 14.20 12.54 -31.64
C LYS A 189 12.70 12.69 -31.93
N ILE A 190 11.87 12.28 -30.96
CA ILE A 190 10.43 12.41 -31.02
C ILE A 190 10.02 13.44 -29.95
N ILE A 191 9.30 14.48 -30.36
CA ILE A 191 8.84 15.54 -29.45
C ILE A 191 7.38 15.30 -29.17
N PHE A 192 7.05 15.15 -27.88
CA PHE A 192 5.68 15.06 -27.37
C PHE A 192 5.31 16.34 -26.62
N GLN A 193 4.05 16.71 -26.67
CA GLN A 193 3.49 17.74 -25.81
C GLN A 193 2.85 17.07 -24.60
N LYS A 194 3.34 17.37 -23.40
CA LYS A 194 2.84 16.80 -22.14
C LYS A 194 2.47 17.91 -21.16
N CYS A 195 1.30 17.80 -20.56
CA CYS A 195 0.91 18.60 -19.41
C CYS A 195 1.36 17.90 -18.13
N PHE A 196 2.05 18.62 -17.26
CA PHE A 196 2.65 18.11 -16.04
C PHE A 196 1.83 18.46 -14.81
N ARG A 197 2.00 17.67 -13.75
CA ARG A 197 1.47 17.94 -12.40
C ARG A 197 2.55 18.55 -11.53
N ARG A 198 2.10 19.10 -10.41
CA ARG A 198 2.95 19.50 -9.29
C ARG A 198 2.58 18.67 -8.07
N TYR A 199 3.52 18.52 -7.17
CA TYR A 199 3.31 17.80 -5.91
C TYR A 199 3.69 18.73 -4.75
N CYS A 200 2.91 18.69 -3.69
CA CYS A 200 3.13 19.49 -2.50
C CYS A 200 3.28 18.57 -1.29
N GLN A 201 4.41 18.66 -0.60
CA GLN A 201 4.58 18.01 0.69
C GLN A 201 4.04 18.92 1.78
N LYS A 202 3.08 18.41 2.55
CA LYS A 202 2.54 19.05 3.74
C LYS A 202 2.99 18.24 4.95
N ILE A 203 3.84 18.84 5.79
CA ILE A 203 4.32 18.22 7.02
C ILE A 203 3.39 18.64 8.16
N GLU A 204 2.71 17.68 8.78
CA GLU A 204 1.83 17.96 9.91
C GLU A 204 2.59 18.59 11.08
N GLY A 205 1.93 19.56 11.74
CA GLY A 205 2.50 20.30 12.85
C GLY A 205 3.45 21.43 12.44
N THR A 206 3.74 21.58 11.15
CA THR A 206 4.47 22.73 10.61
C THR A 206 3.64 23.39 9.51
N ASN A 207 3.74 24.72 9.39
CA ASN A 207 3.15 25.44 8.25
C ASN A 207 4.07 25.40 7.01
N THR A 208 5.07 24.53 7.02
CA THR A 208 6.05 24.44 5.93
C THR A 208 5.52 23.53 4.85
N THR A 209 5.42 24.05 3.65
CA THR A 209 5.09 23.31 2.43
C THR A 209 6.30 23.30 1.51
N ILE A 210 6.58 22.13 0.91
CA ILE A 210 7.64 21.98 -0.08
C ILE A 210 7.00 21.47 -1.37
N TRP A 211 7.31 22.14 -2.47
CA TRP A 211 6.79 21.78 -3.77
C TRP A 211 7.82 21.03 -4.60
N PHE A 212 7.34 20.04 -5.32
CA PHE A 212 8.09 19.24 -6.29
C PHE A 212 7.45 19.33 -7.65
N LYS A 213 8.26 19.31 -8.68
CA LYS A 213 7.79 19.15 -10.07
C LYS A 213 7.70 17.68 -10.46
N GLU A 214 6.81 17.34 -11.37
CA GLU A 214 6.74 15.99 -11.93
C GLU A 214 8.04 15.70 -12.68
N PHE A 215 8.57 14.49 -12.52
CA PHE A 215 9.79 14.07 -13.21
C PHE A 215 9.66 14.23 -14.74
N GLY A 216 10.63 14.89 -15.32
CA GLY A 216 10.67 15.19 -16.73
C GLY A 216 10.06 16.55 -17.13
N ASP A 217 9.52 17.34 -16.18
CA ASP A 217 9.11 18.72 -16.45
C ASP A 217 10.34 19.61 -16.66
N PRO A 218 10.52 20.21 -17.84
CA PRO A 218 11.70 21.02 -18.15
C PRO A 218 11.70 22.40 -17.48
N ARG A 219 10.56 22.85 -16.94
CA ARG A 219 10.41 24.18 -16.34
C ARG A 219 11.12 24.26 -15.01
N ARG A 220 11.62 25.45 -14.68
CA ARG A 220 12.09 25.75 -13.32
C ARG A 220 10.92 26.18 -12.45
N MET A 221 10.89 25.72 -11.22
CA MET A 221 9.83 25.96 -10.25
C MET A 221 10.43 26.26 -8.89
N ASP A 222 9.83 27.18 -8.15
CA ASP A 222 10.21 27.51 -6.78
C ASP A 222 9.65 26.46 -5.81
N LYS A 223 10.52 25.86 -5.00
CA LYS A 223 10.15 24.84 -4.00
C LYS A 223 9.25 25.36 -2.88
N ASN A 224 9.30 26.66 -2.57
CA ASN A 224 8.55 27.24 -1.45
C ASN A 224 7.12 27.64 -1.86
N THR A 225 6.97 28.16 -3.09
CA THR A 225 5.70 28.70 -3.57
C THR A 225 4.99 27.80 -4.58
N GLY A 226 5.72 26.85 -5.19
CA GLY A 226 5.20 25.97 -6.25
C GLY A 226 4.93 26.73 -7.58
N LYS A 227 5.42 27.96 -7.72
CA LYS A 227 5.26 28.75 -8.95
C LYS A 227 6.39 28.48 -9.93
N PHE A 228 6.05 28.45 -11.21
CA PHE A 228 7.06 28.34 -12.26
C PHE A 228 7.77 29.67 -12.50
N GLU A 229 9.00 29.62 -13.01
CA GLU A 229 9.79 30.82 -13.37
C GLU A 229 9.04 31.71 -14.36
N ILE A 230 8.29 31.10 -15.27
CA ILE A 230 7.43 31.79 -16.22
C ILE A 230 6.02 31.28 -16.04
N GLU A 231 5.13 32.17 -15.60
CA GLU A 231 3.69 31.95 -15.54
C GLU A 231 2.99 32.97 -16.46
N PHE A 232 1.75 32.70 -16.81
CA PHE A 232 0.97 33.63 -17.64
C PHE A 232 -0.19 34.19 -16.82
N ASP A 233 -0.41 35.51 -16.91
CA ASP A 233 -1.57 36.15 -16.30
C ASP A 233 -2.88 35.81 -17.04
N SER A 234 -4.01 36.31 -16.54
CA SER A 234 -5.32 36.11 -17.16
C SER A 234 -5.44 36.73 -18.56
N GLU A 235 -4.53 37.64 -18.91
CA GLU A 235 -4.46 38.31 -20.22
C GLU A 235 -3.45 37.64 -21.17
N GLY A 236 -2.74 36.61 -20.70
CA GLY A 236 -1.75 35.84 -21.47
C GLY A 236 -0.36 36.48 -21.50
N ASN A 237 -0.07 37.48 -20.66
CA ASN A 237 1.25 38.08 -20.57
C ASN A 237 2.16 37.24 -19.64
N PRO A 238 3.43 37.03 -20.04
CA PRO A 238 4.35 36.27 -19.19
C PRO A 238 4.77 37.07 -17.93
N ILE A 239 4.55 36.47 -16.78
CA ILE A 239 5.08 36.94 -15.50
C ILE A 239 6.34 36.12 -15.23
N LYS A 240 7.49 36.79 -15.17
CA LYS A 240 8.74 36.12 -14.85
C LYS A 240 9.07 36.31 -13.37
N THR A 241 9.28 35.19 -12.66
CA THR A 241 9.77 35.14 -11.28
C THR A 241 11.22 34.67 -11.30
N ASP A 242 12.12 35.41 -10.68
CA ASP A 242 13.51 34.97 -10.55
C ASP A 242 13.63 33.94 -9.43
N ILE A 243 14.13 32.75 -9.77
CA ILE A 243 14.27 31.63 -8.84
C ILE A 243 15.75 31.40 -8.58
N SER A 244 16.19 31.51 -7.31
CA SER A 244 17.54 31.19 -6.96
C SER A 244 17.82 29.68 -7.14
N PRO A 245 19.06 29.25 -7.43
CA PRO A 245 19.38 27.83 -7.55
C PRO A 245 19.09 27.03 -6.27
N GLU A 246 19.14 27.68 -5.11
CA GLU A 246 18.87 27.07 -3.80
C GLU A 246 17.37 26.85 -3.54
N ASP A 247 16.52 27.64 -4.21
CA ASP A 247 15.06 27.56 -4.08
C ASP A 247 14.41 26.79 -5.24
N GLU A 248 15.20 26.25 -6.15
CA GLU A 248 14.68 25.45 -7.23
C GLU A 248 14.12 24.13 -6.72
N ALA A 249 12.88 23.81 -7.13
CA ALA A 249 12.21 22.56 -6.78
C ALA A 249 12.84 21.37 -7.49
N SER A 250 13.08 20.30 -6.75
CA SER A 250 13.46 19.00 -7.28
C SER A 250 12.30 18.31 -7.97
N SER A 251 12.59 17.21 -8.65
CA SER A 251 11.58 16.40 -9.34
C SER A 251 11.13 15.24 -8.46
N LEU A 252 9.85 14.88 -8.53
CA LEU A 252 9.28 13.73 -7.83
C LEU A 252 8.85 12.66 -8.84
N LEU A 253 9.32 11.43 -8.61
CA LEU A 253 8.81 10.22 -9.24
C LEU A 253 7.70 9.65 -8.37
N VAL A 254 6.52 9.43 -8.95
CA VAL A 254 5.37 8.85 -8.27
C VAL A 254 5.04 7.50 -8.89
N PHE A 255 5.09 6.46 -8.06
CA PHE A 255 4.76 5.08 -8.41
C PHE A 255 3.37 4.78 -7.85
N ASN A 256 2.36 4.71 -8.70
CA ASN A 256 1.00 4.50 -8.25
C ASN A 256 0.41 3.16 -8.75
N ILE A 257 -0.58 2.66 -8.02
CA ILE A 257 -1.48 1.60 -8.45
C ILE A 257 -2.68 2.32 -9.09
N PRO A 258 -2.79 2.34 -10.43
CA PRO A 258 -3.72 3.24 -11.11
C PRO A 258 -5.18 2.94 -10.80
N ALA A 259 -5.96 3.98 -10.57
CA ALA A 259 -7.40 3.93 -10.46
C ALA A 259 -8.04 4.93 -11.42
N PRO A 260 -9.15 4.57 -12.11
CA PRO A 260 -9.71 5.39 -13.18
C PRO A 260 -10.39 6.69 -12.72
N TYR A 261 -10.71 6.81 -11.42
CA TYR A 261 -11.50 7.91 -10.88
C TYR A 261 -10.74 8.80 -9.89
N THR A 262 -9.45 8.56 -9.68
CA THR A 262 -8.61 9.37 -8.81
C THR A 262 -7.19 9.45 -9.36
N VAL A 263 -6.52 10.55 -9.08
CA VAL A 263 -5.10 10.72 -9.39
C VAL A 263 -4.19 10.02 -8.41
N TYR A 264 -4.69 9.79 -7.20
CA TYR A 264 -4.04 8.95 -6.21
C TYR A 264 -4.24 7.48 -6.59
N GLY A 265 -3.22 6.68 -6.36
CA GLY A 265 -3.37 5.24 -6.47
C GLY A 265 -4.31 4.69 -5.40
N LEU A 266 -4.78 3.47 -5.61
CA LEU A 266 -5.59 2.76 -4.63
C LEU A 266 -4.91 1.47 -4.21
N PRO A 267 -4.77 1.22 -2.90
CA PRO A 267 -4.17 -0.01 -2.43
C PRO A 267 -5.04 -1.23 -2.76
N ARG A 268 -4.42 -2.34 -3.14
CA ARG A 268 -5.10 -3.58 -3.58
C ARG A 268 -6.00 -4.17 -2.50
N TRP A 269 -5.61 -4.01 -1.24
CA TRP A 269 -6.30 -4.55 -0.08
C TRP A 269 -7.51 -3.73 0.40
N LEU A 270 -7.75 -2.56 -0.19
CA LEU A 270 -8.77 -1.62 0.29
C LEU A 270 -10.17 -2.24 0.36
N GLY A 271 -10.53 -3.08 -0.62
CA GLY A 271 -11.79 -3.83 -0.61
C GLY A 271 -11.93 -4.82 0.56
N ASN A 272 -10.82 -5.19 1.19
CA ASN A 272 -10.77 -6.09 2.35
C ASN A 272 -10.61 -5.38 3.70
N MET A 273 -10.82 -4.06 3.76
CA MET A 273 -10.71 -3.28 5.00
C MET A 273 -11.55 -3.86 6.14
N MET A 274 -12.79 -4.27 5.85
CA MET A 274 -13.68 -4.89 6.84
C MET A 274 -13.14 -6.24 7.36
N ASN A 275 -12.51 -7.03 6.49
CA ASN A 275 -11.90 -8.30 6.89
C ASN A 275 -10.68 -8.09 7.80
N ILE A 276 -9.89 -7.05 7.53
CA ILE A 276 -8.75 -6.68 8.38
C ILE A 276 -9.24 -6.24 9.76
N GLN A 277 -10.20 -5.32 9.81
CA GLN A 277 -10.78 -4.84 11.06
C GLN A 277 -11.51 -5.95 11.82
N GLY A 278 -12.27 -6.79 11.12
CA GLY A 278 -12.96 -7.93 11.70
C GLY A 278 -12.00 -8.95 12.31
N THR A 279 -10.90 -9.25 11.63
CA THR A 279 -9.83 -10.11 12.17
C THR A 279 -9.25 -9.52 13.45
N ARG A 280 -8.92 -8.23 13.48
CA ARG A 280 -8.40 -7.56 14.67
C ARG A 280 -9.39 -7.60 15.83
N ARG A 281 -10.67 -7.35 15.56
CA ARG A 281 -11.72 -7.43 16.59
C ARG A 281 -11.93 -8.83 17.13
N ALA A 282 -11.84 -9.85 16.27
CA ALA A 282 -11.92 -11.24 16.68
C ALA A 282 -10.70 -11.64 17.55
N GLU A 283 -9.50 -11.22 17.18
CA GLU A 283 -8.27 -11.41 17.97
C GLU A 283 -8.37 -10.69 19.33
N GLU A 284 -8.87 -9.44 19.35
CA GLU A 284 -9.09 -8.67 20.58
C GLU A 284 -10.12 -9.35 21.50
N LEU A 285 -11.22 -9.86 20.93
CA LEU A 285 -12.24 -10.58 21.69
C LEU A 285 -11.66 -11.83 22.31
N ASN A 286 -10.91 -12.63 21.54
CA ASN A 286 -10.22 -13.81 22.06
C ASN A 286 -9.23 -13.44 23.18
N TYR A 287 -8.44 -12.37 23.01
CA TYR A 287 -7.53 -11.89 24.04
C TYR A 287 -8.27 -11.51 25.34
N ARG A 288 -9.41 -10.79 25.22
CA ARG A 288 -10.23 -10.43 26.39
C ARG A 288 -10.86 -11.65 27.06
N TYR A 289 -11.23 -12.68 26.28
CA TYR A 289 -11.69 -13.95 26.86
C TYR A 289 -10.59 -14.64 27.68
N PHE A 290 -9.35 -14.64 27.20
CA PHE A 290 -8.24 -15.19 27.97
C PHE A 290 -7.90 -14.34 29.22
N GLN A 291 -7.98 -13.01 29.09
CA GLN A 291 -7.65 -12.12 30.21
C GLN A 291 -8.70 -12.14 31.32
N LYS A 292 -9.98 -12.19 30.98
CA LYS A 292 -11.08 -12.12 31.95
C LYS A 292 -11.63 -13.48 32.39
N GLY A 293 -11.04 -14.56 31.90
CA GLY A 293 -11.64 -15.88 32.01
C GLY A 293 -12.82 -16.06 31.04
N ARG A 294 -13.03 -17.30 30.63
CA ARG A 294 -14.02 -17.70 29.62
C ARG A 294 -15.41 -17.81 30.23
N HIS A 295 -15.96 -16.68 30.72
CA HIS A 295 -17.28 -16.69 31.33
C HIS A 295 -18.35 -16.42 30.27
N THR A 296 -19.08 -17.50 30.00
CA THR A 296 -20.39 -17.38 29.31
C THR A 296 -21.32 -16.59 30.25
N PRO A 297 -22.05 -15.56 29.77
CA PRO A 297 -23.05 -14.93 30.59
C PRO A 297 -24.02 -15.98 31.09
N LEU A 298 -24.12 -16.12 32.43
CA LEU A 298 -24.96 -17.10 33.05
C LEU A 298 -26.21 -16.43 33.62
N ALA A 299 -27.38 -17.04 33.40
CA ALA A 299 -28.58 -16.69 34.11
C ALA A 299 -28.73 -17.62 35.32
N ILE A 300 -28.75 -17.06 36.52
CA ILE A 300 -29.06 -17.80 37.75
C ILE A 300 -30.53 -17.56 38.03
N ILE A 301 -31.35 -18.61 37.90
CA ILE A 301 -32.78 -18.56 38.10
C ILE A 301 -33.09 -19.23 39.40
N VAL A 302 -33.64 -18.49 40.37
CA VAL A 302 -34.08 -18.99 41.65
C VAL A 302 -35.61 -19.06 41.65
N ASN A 303 -36.15 -20.26 41.75
CA ASN A 303 -37.60 -20.47 41.81
C ASN A 303 -37.98 -20.85 43.26
N ASN A 304 -39.11 -20.31 43.74
CA ASN A 304 -39.67 -20.55 45.03
C ASN A 304 -38.80 -20.13 46.25
N GLY A 305 -37.98 -19.10 46.02
CA GLY A 305 -37.12 -18.60 47.11
C GLY A 305 -36.24 -17.44 46.65
N THR A 306 -35.42 -16.94 47.53
CA THR A 306 -34.40 -15.92 47.29
C THR A 306 -33.01 -16.48 47.61
N LEU A 307 -31.98 -15.93 47.01
CA LEU A 307 -30.62 -16.16 47.47
C LEU A 307 -30.42 -15.53 48.85
N THR A 308 -29.67 -16.17 49.70
CA THR A 308 -29.27 -15.55 50.97
C THR A 308 -28.27 -14.43 50.72
N ASP A 309 -28.25 -13.42 51.65
CA ASP A 309 -27.32 -12.29 51.52
C ASP A 309 -25.86 -12.76 51.44
N SER A 310 -25.52 -13.79 52.20
CA SER A 310 -24.18 -14.43 52.13
C SER A 310 -23.88 -15.04 50.75
N SER A 311 -24.87 -15.62 50.07
CA SER A 311 -24.71 -16.15 48.71
C SER A 311 -24.63 -15.05 47.64
N LEU A 312 -25.26 -13.91 47.85
CA LEU A 312 -25.13 -12.73 46.99
C LEU A 312 -23.69 -12.15 47.10
N ASP A 313 -23.14 -12.05 48.31
CA ASP A 313 -21.78 -11.58 48.54
C ASP A 313 -20.73 -12.55 47.91
N VAL A 314 -20.94 -13.84 48.08
CA VAL A 314 -20.10 -14.87 47.46
C VAL A 314 -20.19 -14.81 45.92
N LEU A 315 -21.40 -14.61 45.34
CA LEU A 315 -21.56 -14.45 43.92
C LEU A 315 -20.82 -13.24 43.39
N GLN A 316 -20.91 -12.13 44.12
CA GLN A 316 -20.26 -10.87 43.75
C GLN A 316 -18.72 -10.97 43.86
N GLY A 317 -18.23 -11.64 44.92
CA GLY A 317 -16.82 -11.99 45.06
C GLY A 317 -16.34 -12.91 43.94
N TYR A 318 -17.09 -13.97 43.66
CA TYR A 318 -16.80 -14.91 42.60
C TYR A 318 -16.70 -14.23 41.22
N VAL A 319 -17.64 -13.32 40.87
CA VAL A 319 -17.59 -12.56 39.62
C VAL A 319 -16.34 -11.67 39.52
N ASN A 320 -15.86 -11.16 40.65
CA ASN A 320 -14.65 -10.33 40.69
C ASN A 320 -13.36 -11.19 40.67
N ASP A 321 -13.35 -12.34 41.30
CA ASP A 321 -12.16 -13.22 41.45
C ASP A 321 -11.90 -14.10 40.21
N ILE A 322 -12.92 -14.32 39.38
CA ILE A 322 -12.79 -15.11 38.14
C ILE A 322 -11.99 -14.39 37.03
N GLN A 323 -11.57 -13.15 37.25
CA GLN A 323 -10.77 -12.42 36.25
C GLN A 323 -9.34 -13.01 36.20
N GLY A 324 -8.99 -13.58 35.04
CA GLY A 324 -7.64 -14.11 34.78
C GLY A 324 -7.55 -15.64 34.73
N VAL A 325 -6.35 -16.13 34.43
CA VAL A 325 -6.06 -17.56 34.23
C VAL A 325 -6.19 -18.34 35.55
N GLU A 326 -5.91 -17.70 36.68
CA GLU A 326 -5.94 -18.32 38.00
C GLU A 326 -7.38 -18.58 38.50
N GLY A 327 -8.37 -17.78 38.10
CA GLY A 327 -9.78 -17.96 38.42
C GLY A 327 -10.53 -19.01 37.60
N ALA A 328 -9.89 -19.60 36.60
CA ALA A 328 -10.54 -20.49 35.63
C ALA A 328 -11.07 -21.82 36.22
N PHE A 329 -10.66 -22.19 37.42
CA PHE A 329 -11.02 -23.45 38.10
C PHE A 329 -11.87 -23.23 39.37
N GLY A 330 -12.37 -22.02 39.61
CA GLY A 330 -13.25 -21.72 40.70
C GLY A 330 -14.61 -22.39 40.58
N TYR A 331 -15.19 -22.90 41.67
CA TYR A 331 -16.58 -23.37 41.69
C TYR A 331 -17.40 -22.48 42.63
N LEU A 332 -18.66 -22.30 42.22
CA LEU A 332 -19.61 -21.44 42.93
C LEU A 332 -20.57 -22.30 43.75
N VAL A 333 -20.71 -22.01 45.03
CA VAL A 333 -21.72 -22.61 45.89
C VAL A 333 -22.76 -21.55 46.24
N LEU A 334 -24.03 -21.80 45.93
CA LEU A 334 -25.14 -20.90 46.21
C LEU A 334 -26.12 -21.58 47.17
N GLU A 335 -26.55 -20.84 48.18
CA GLU A 335 -27.64 -21.21 49.09
C GLU A 335 -28.86 -20.37 48.83
N GLY A 336 -30.01 -21.00 48.79
CA GLY A 336 -31.29 -20.32 48.66
C GLY A 336 -32.22 -20.57 49.84
N ALA A 337 -32.88 -19.53 50.32
CA ALA A 337 -33.91 -19.62 51.35
C ALA A 337 -35.29 -19.68 50.70
N GLY A 338 -36.11 -20.63 51.09
CA GLY A 338 -37.50 -20.72 50.63
C GLY A 338 -38.41 -19.62 51.23
N PHE A 339 -39.46 -19.26 50.53
CA PHE A 339 -40.49 -18.41 51.13
C PHE A 339 -41.25 -19.17 52.19
N ASP A 340 -41.38 -18.59 53.38
CA ASP A 340 -42.16 -19.11 54.48
C ASP A 340 -43.61 -18.62 54.29
N ASP A 341 -44.54 -19.56 54.01
CA ASP A 341 -45.97 -19.19 53.73
C ASP A 341 -46.72 -18.73 55.01
N GLY A 342 -46.00 -18.64 56.16
CA GLY A 342 -46.60 -18.10 57.41
C GLY A 342 -47.73 -18.96 58.01
N ASP A 343 -47.98 -20.14 57.45
CA ASP A 343 -49.00 -21.06 57.96
C ASP A 343 -48.34 -22.22 58.73
N PRO A 344 -48.45 -22.25 60.06
CA PRO A 344 -47.74 -23.26 60.90
C PRO A 344 -48.24 -24.69 60.69
N THR A 345 -49.25 -24.92 59.84
CA THR A 345 -49.81 -26.25 59.56
C THR A 345 -49.48 -26.77 58.14
N SER A 346 -48.84 -25.98 57.27
CA SER A 346 -48.45 -26.44 55.95
C SER A 346 -47.12 -27.20 55.99
N THR A 347 -47.18 -28.51 55.87
CA THR A 347 -46.00 -29.42 55.80
C THR A 347 -45.31 -29.41 54.42
N SER A 348 -45.72 -28.56 53.51
CA SER A 348 -45.11 -28.45 52.18
C SER A 348 -44.08 -27.30 52.12
N GLN A 349 -42.87 -27.57 52.59
CA GLN A 349 -41.72 -26.75 52.26
C GLN A 349 -41.56 -26.78 50.74
N GLN A 350 -41.89 -25.68 50.06
CA GLN A 350 -41.59 -25.54 48.65
C GLN A 350 -40.09 -25.56 48.49
N LYS A 351 -39.58 -26.61 47.84
CA LYS A 351 -38.15 -26.73 47.60
C LYS A 351 -37.66 -25.62 46.71
N VAL A 352 -36.71 -24.86 47.21
CA VAL A 352 -35.99 -23.86 46.40
C VAL A 352 -35.25 -24.58 45.26
N ASN A 353 -35.47 -24.12 44.05
CA ASN A 353 -34.80 -24.67 42.89
C ASN A 353 -33.91 -23.59 42.24
N ILE A 354 -32.61 -23.77 42.31
CA ILE A 354 -31.59 -22.89 41.71
C ILE A 354 -31.20 -23.54 40.40
N GLN A 355 -31.45 -22.85 39.27
CA GLN A 355 -31.03 -23.29 37.96
C GLN A 355 -30.01 -22.29 37.42
N ILE A 356 -28.86 -22.80 36.98
CA ILE A 356 -27.84 -22.04 36.28
C ILE A 356 -27.97 -22.38 34.79
N LYS A 357 -28.36 -21.40 33.98
CA LYS A 357 -28.48 -21.58 32.56
C LYS A 357 -27.47 -20.67 31.82
N PRO A 358 -26.61 -21.21 30.95
CA PRO A 358 -25.82 -20.37 30.08
C PRO A 358 -26.78 -19.62 29.12
N LEU A 359 -26.61 -18.30 29.00
CA LEU A 359 -27.44 -17.46 28.12
C LEU A 359 -27.08 -17.63 26.66
N LEU A 360 -25.94 -18.21 26.35
CA LEU A 360 -25.42 -18.40 25.00
C LEU A 360 -24.77 -19.78 24.85
N ASP A 361 -25.56 -20.79 24.49
CA ASP A 361 -25.03 -22.11 24.12
C ASP A 361 -24.23 -22.10 22.79
N ALA A 362 -24.39 -21.03 21.99
CA ALA A 362 -23.84 -20.95 20.63
C ALA A 362 -22.42 -20.39 20.52
N ILE A 363 -21.88 -19.76 21.57
CA ILE A 363 -20.57 -19.10 21.50
C ILE A 363 -19.40 -20.06 21.83
N GLN A 364 -19.67 -21.29 22.20
CA GLN A 364 -18.63 -22.24 22.58
C GLN A 364 -17.82 -22.83 21.41
N ASN A 365 -18.14 -22.49 20.18
CA ASN A 365 -17.33 -22.95 19.04
C ASN A 365 -16.14 -22.01 18.82
N ASP A 366 -15.01 -22.27 19.51
CA ASP A 366 -13.70 -21.68 19.19
C ASP A 366 -13.35 -21.78 17.70
N GLY A 367 -13.89 -22.78 17.01
CA GLY A 367 -13.74 -22.96 15.58
C GLY A 367 -14.29 -21.81 14.75
N LEU A 368 -15.35 -21.14 15.19
CA LEU A 368 -15.96 -20.04 14.41
C LEU A 368 -15.03 -18.85 14.27
N PHE A 369 -14.38 -18.41 15.34
CA PHE A 369 -13.47 -17.28 15.25
C PHE A 369 -12.16 -17.64 14.54
N GLN A 370 -11.65 -18.84 14.71
CA GLN A 370 -10.45 -19.30 14.00
C GLN A 370 -10.71 -19.45 12.51
N GLU A 371 -11.85 -20.01 12.12
CA GLU A 371 -12.24 -20.13 10.72
C GLU A 371 -12.50 -18.76 10.09
N TYR A 372 -13.18 -17.87 10.81
CA TYR A 372 -13.39 -16.48 10.38
C TYR A 372 -12.07 -15.75 10.13
N ILE A 373 -11.14 -15.82 11.09
CA ILE A 373 -9.80 -15.20 10.98
C ILE A 373 -9.04 -15.80 9.79
N LYS A 374 -9.10 -17.13 9.61
CA LYS A 374 -8.44 -17.80 8.49
C LYS A 374 -9.03 -17.35 7.16
N ASN A 375 -10.34 -17.37 7.01
CA ASN A 375 -11.03 -16.96 5.78
C ASN A 375 -10.75 -15.50 5.43
N ASN A 376 -10.70 -14.60 6.43
CA ASN A 376 -10.35 -13.20 6.21
C ASN A 376 -8.90 -13.05 5.73
N LYS A 377 -7.95 -13.78 6.31
CA LYS A 377 -6.55 -13.79 5.88
C LYS A 377 -6.40 -14.34 4.46
N ASP A 378 -7.14 -15.38 4.11
CA ASP A 378 -7.15 -15.96 2.78
C ASP A 378 -7.73 -14.99 1.74
N SER A 379 -8.87 -14.35 2.05
CA SER A 379 -9.48 -13.33 1.19
C SER A 379 -8.56 -12.12 0.97
N LEU A 380 -7.87 -11.68 2.03
CA LEU A 380 -6.89 -10.60 1.94
C LEU A 380 -5.71 -11.00 1.01
N ARG A 381 -5.19 -12.22 1.16
CA ARG A 381 -4.10 -12.73 0.31
C ARG A 381 -4.53 -12.84 -1.15
N GLU A 382 -5.75 -13.28 -1.42
CA GLU A 382 -6.33 -13.34 -2.76
C GLU A 382 -6.42 -11.95 -3.40
N SER A 383 -6.82 -10.92 -2.65
CA SER A 383 -6.84 -9.54 -3.16
C SER A 383 -5.45 -9.03 -3.53
N MET A 384 -4.42 -9.48 -2.82
CA MET A 384 -3.03 -9.19 -3.13
C MET A 384 -2.45 -10.14 -4.20
N ARG A 385 -3.21 -11.10 -4.72
CA ARG A 385 -2.79 -12.08 -5.73
C ARG A 385 -1.55 -12.89 -5.34
N LEU A 386 -1.33 -13.10 -4.04
CA LEU A 386 -0.18 -13.83 -3.53
C LEU A 386 -0.49 -15.31 -3.32
N ALA A 387 0.42 -16.19 -3.74
CA ALA A 387 0.33 -17.59 -3.40
C ALA A 387 0.57 -17.81 -1.89
N PRO A 388 -0.09 -18.79 -1.25
CA PRO A 388 0.02 -19.07 0.19
C PRO A 388 1.46 -19.21 0.70
N ILE A 389 2.38 -19.68 -0.14
CA ILE A 389 3.79 -19.86 0.19
C ILE A 389 4.48 -18.57 0.63
N TYR A 390 4.06 -17.41 0.10
CA TYR A 390 4.66 -16.11 0.43
C TYR A 390 4.25 -15.59 1.81
N THR A 391 3.19 -16.14 2.40
CA THR A 391 2.69 -15.76 3.72
C THR A 391 2.88 -16.86 4.78
N GLY A 392 3.67 -17.90 4.46
CA GLY A 392 3.95 -19.00 5.37
C GLY A 392 2.81 -20.03 5.50
N ALA A 393 1.72 -19.90 4.75
CA ALA A 393 0.60 -20.84 4.76
C ALA A 393 0.86 -22.01 3.79
N SER A 394 1.85 -22.86 4.11
CA SER A 394 2.37 -23.87 3.18
C SER A 394 2.01 -25.32 3.53
N LYS A 395 1.01 -25.55 4.37
CA LYS A 395 0.70 -26.91 4.88
C LYS A 395 0.43 -27.97 3.81
N ASP A 396 -0.04 -27.55 2.62
CA ASP A 396 -0.46 -28.44 1.54
C ASP A 396 0.43 -28.37 0.30
N TYR A 397 1.60 -27.72 0.39
CA TYR A 397 2.49 -27.58 -0.75
C TYR A 397 3.53 -28.70 -0.80
N THR A 398 3.51 -29.45 -1.91
CA THR A 398 4.67 -30.25 -2.32
C THR A 398 5.72 -29.34 -2.97
N ARG A 399 6.97 -29.78 -3.07
CA ARG A 399 8.03 -29.02 -3.73
C ARG A 399 7.62 -28.58 -5.15
N ALA A 400 7.05 -29.49 -5.93
CA ALA A 400 6.64 -29.20 -7.30
C ALA A 400 5.53 -28.13 -7.36
N THR A 401 4.52 -28.21 -6.50
CA THR A 401 3.43 -27.21 -6.44
C THR A 401 3.94 -25.86 -5.93
N ALA A 402 4.91 -25.84 -5.02
CA ALA A 402 5.56 -24.63 -4.54
C ALA A 402 6.36 -23.92 -5.64
N ASP A 403 7.14 -24.66 -6.42
CA ASP A 403 7.92 -24.12 -7.53
C ASP A 403 7.02 -23.54 -8.62
N VAL A 404 5.93 -24.22 -8.97
CA VAL A 404 4.93 -23.72 -9.94
C VAL A 404 4.22 -22.46 -9.41
N ALA A 405 3.77 -22.46 -8.16
CA ALA A 405 3.11 -21.30 -7.55
C ALA A 405 4.05 -20.10 -7.51
N ARG A 406 5.34 -20.29 -7.19
CA ARG A 406 6.36 -19.27 -7.22
C ARG A 406 6.55 -18.72 -8.64
N ALA A 407 6.70 -19.59 -9.63
CA ALA A 407 6.90 -19.17 -11.02
C ALA A 407 5.72 -18.35 -11.55
N ILE A 408 4.47 -18.79 -11.29
CA ILE A 408 3.27 -18.05 -11.68
C ILE A 408 3.20 -16.68 -10.99
N THR A 409 3.46 -16.62 -9.70
CA THR A 409 3.40 -15.34 -8.96
C THR A 409 4.52 -14.40 -9.42
N GLU A 410 5.72 -14.92 -9.67
CA GLU A 410 6.84 -14.15 -10.22
C GLU A 410 6.47 -13.53 -11.58
N GLU A 411 5.96 -14.35 -12.50
CA GLU A 411 5.64 -13.92 -13.86
C GLU A 411 4.43 -12.97 -13.94
N GLN A 412 3.39 -13.23 -13.14
CA GLN A 412 2.12 -12.50 -13.25
C GLN A 412 1.98 -11.33 -12.28
N VAL A 413 2.75 -11.31 -11.19
CA VAL A 413 2.62 -10.30 -10.14
C VAL A 413 3.87 -9.45 -10.02
N PHE A 414 5.05 -10.06 -9.80
CA PHE A 414 6.24 -9.29 -9.48
C PHE A 414 6.98 -8.75 -10.71
N GLN A 415 7.10 -9.54 -11.78
CA GLN A 415 7.76 -9.08 -13.00
C GLN A 415 7.11 -7.85 -13.65
N PRO A 416 5.77 -7.76 -13.75
CA PRO A 416 5.12 -6.58 -14.31
C PRO A 416 5.30 -5.31 -13.46
N GLU A 417 5.64 -5.47 -12.19
CA GLU A 417 5.82 -4.38 -11.23
C GLU A 417 7.28 -3.89 -11.14
N ARG A 418 8.24 -4.67 -11.63
CA ARG A 418 9.66 -4.29 -11.74
C ARG A 418 9.93 -3.48 -12.98
#